data_17d480c669511e76e7d7cdfd02f8970a
#
_entry.id   17d480c669511e76e7d7cdfd02f8970a
#
_cell.length_a   1.000
_cell.length_b   1.000
_cell.length_c   1.000
_cell.angle_alpha   90.00
_cell.angle_beta   90.00
_cell.angle_gamma   90.00
#
_symmetry.space_group_name_H-M   'P 1'
#
loop_
_entity.id
_entity.type
_entity.pdbx_description
1 polymer ?
#
loop_
_entity_poly.entity_id
_entity_poly.type
_entity_poly.pdbx_seq_one_letter_code
_entity_poly.pdbx_strand_id
1 'polypeptide(L)'
;MPRIREKGKEMKKRPLAYITAHWSDNEYENTERAAKFCRAVYDAGFSPICPLLIHSLFLRDEVPQEHKDGLDMARDYLRRSNVLVVCGSSVDEAVKNDIAMAERLRITATTLDGILTVKGQGRRDK
;
A
#
# COMPACT_ATOMS: atom_id res chain seq x y z
N MET A 1 8.87 -27.86 0.94
CA MET A 1 8.77 -27.56 1.43
C MET A 1 8.38 -27.52 2.14
N PRO A 2 8.10 -27.24 2.60
CA PRO A 2 7.79 -26.84 3.41
C PRO A 2 7.61 -26.85 4.35
N ARG A 3 7.59 -27.00 4.96
CA ARG A 3 7.47 -27.02 5.87
C ARG A 3 7.92 -26.43 6.69
N ILE A 4 8.28 -25.97 6.50
CA ILE A 4 8.77 -25.18 7.22
C ILE A 4 8.07 -24.61 8.09
N ARG A 5 7.22 -24.52 8.06
CA ARG A 5 6.51 -23.96 8.76
C ARG A 5 6.21 -24.44 9.87
N GLU A 6 6.28 -25.24 10.09
CA GLU A 6 5.93 -25.70 11.13
C GLU A 6 6.39 -25.14 12.11
N LYS A 7 7.17 -24.80 12.15
CA LYS A 7 7.56 -24.15 13.00
C LYS A 7 6.96 -23.09 12.82
N GLY A 8 6.47 -22.89 11.76
CA GLY A 8 5.81 -21.75 11.49
C GLY A 8 4.89 -21.28 12.48
N LYS A 9 4.71 -21.99 13.43
CA LYS A 9 3.84 -21.55 14.43
C LYS A 9 4.18 -20.18 14.89
N GLU A 10 5.36 -19.74 14.68
CA GLU A 10 5.71 -18.42 15.14
C GLU A 10 5.41 -17.32 14.20
N MET A 11 4.90 -17.63 13.03
CA MET A 11 4.66 -16.58 12.07
C MET A 11 3.50 -15.73 12.47
N LYS A 12 3.77 -14.45 12.60
CA LYS A 12 2.72 -13.50 12.83
C LYS A 12 2.16 -13.07 11.52
N LYS A 13 0.86 -13.00 11.44
CA LYS A 13 0.24 -12.45 10.28
C LYS A 13 0.38 -10.95 10.30
N ARG A 14 0.71 -10.40 9.17
CA ARG A 14 0.78 -8.96 9.02
C ARG A 14 -0.39 -8.53 8.15
N PRO A 15 -1.19 -7.57 8.60
CA PRO A 15 -2.28 -7.08 7.75
C PRO A 15 -1.71 -6.50 6.47
N LEU A 16 -2.39 -6.74 5.37
CA LEU A 16 -1.95 -6.24 4.09
C LEU A 16 -2.40 -4.79 3.94
N ALA A 17 -1.47 -3.91 3.70
CA ALA A 17 -1.73 -2.48 3.59
C ALA A 17 -1.43 -1.99 2.18
N TYR A 18 -2.48 -1.53 1.49
CA TYR A 18 -2.35 -0.97 0.15
C TYR A 18 -1.96 0.49 0.29
N ILE A 19 -0.84 0.85 -0.28
CA ILE A 19 -0.34 2.22 -0.19
C ILE A 19 -0.71 3.00 -1.44
N THR A 20 -1.34 4.15 -1.24
CA THR A 20 -1.64 5.06 -2.33
C THR A 20 -1.02 6.41 -2.00
N ALA A 21 -0.47 7.07 -3.00
CA ALA A 21 0.21 8.34 -2.82
C ALA A 21 0.23 9.08 -4.13
N HIS A 22 0.40 10.40 -4.04
CA HIS A 22 0.54 11.22 -5.23
C HIS A 22 1.75 10.77 -6.04
N TRP A 23 1.57 10.69 -7.35
CA TRP A 23 2.63 10.25 -8.26
C TRP A 23 2.88 11.40 -9.22
N SER A 24 4.03 12.03 -9.11
CA SER A 24 4.37 13.21 -9.92
C SER A 24 5.05 12.78 -11.22
N ASP A 25 5.49 13.76 -12.00
CA ASP A 25 6.19 13.47 -13.23
C ASP A 25 7.64 13.04 -13.02
N ASN A 26 8.17 13.26 -11.83
CA ASN A 26 9.56 12.89 -11.53
C ASN A 26 9.59 11.46 -11.03
N GLU A 27 9.91 10.55 -11.92
CA GLU A 27 9.86 9.13 -11.61
C GLU A 27 10.85 8.71 -10.52
N TYR A 28 12.03 9.29 -10.53
CA TYR A 28 13.01 8.94 -9.53
C TYR A 28 12.54 9.33 -8.13
N GLU A 29 12.02 10.54 -7.99
CA GLU A 29 11.51 10.98 -6.70
C GLU A 29 10.31 10.14 -6.26
N ASN A 30 9.47 9.73 -7.21
CA ASN A 30 8.31 8.91 -6.90
C ASN A 30 8.73 7.59 -6.28
N THR A 31 9.70 6.91 -6.90
CA THR A 31 10.11 5.61 -6.41
C THR A 31 10.80 5.72 -5.06
N GLU A 32 11.62 6.75 -4.89
CA GLU A 32 12.27 6.99 -3.61
C GLU A 32 11.25 7.22 -2.50
N ARG A 33 10.26 8.06 -2.79
CA ARG A 33 9.25 8.38 -1.80
C ARG A 33 8.39 7.17 -1.48
N ALA A 34 7.99 6.44 -2.51
CA ALA A 34 7.16 5.26 -2.32
C ALA A 34 7.88 4.21 -1.48
N ALA A 35 9.17 4.04 -1.72
CA ALA A 35 9.95 3.07 -0.95
C ALA A 35 10.00 3.46 0.52
N LYS A 36 10.10 4.76 0.80
CA LYS A 36 10.10 5.23 2.19
C LYS A 36 8.75 5.01 2.86
N PHE A 37 7.67 5.22 2.12
CA PHE A 37 6.34 4.94 2.67
C PHE A 37 6.19 3.46 2.98
N CYS A 38 6.66 2.61 2.07
CA CYS A 38 6.60 1.16 2.30
C CYS A 38 7.39 0.79 3.54
N ARG A 39 8.57 1.38 3.71
CA ARG A 39 9.39 1.07 4.88
C ARG A 39 8.68 1.48 6.16
N ALA A 40 8.07 2.66 6.18
CA ALA A 40 7.37 3.13 7.36
C ALA A 40 6.19 2.23 7.71
N VAL A 41 5.44 1.80 6.70
CA VAL A 41 4.29 0.93 6.91
C VAL A 41 4.74 -0.45 7.37
N TYR A 42 5.83 -0.93 6.80
CA TYR A 42 6.42 -2.18 7.25
C TYR A 42 6.84 -2.11 8.71
N ASP A 43 7.50 -1.02 9.09
CA ASP A 43 7.95 -0.86 10.46
C ASP A 43 6.78 -0.77 11.43
N ALA A 44 5.62 -0.35 10.94
CA ALA A 44 4.42 -0.26 11.76
C ALA A 44 3.72 -1.62 11.92
N GLY A 45 4.25 -2.66 11.30
CA GLY A 45 3.72 -4.01 11.51
C GLY A 45 2.84 -4.54 10.40
N PHE A 46 2.80 -3.86 9.27
CA PHE A 46 1.95 -4.26 8.14
C PHE A 46 2.78 -4.88 7.03
N SER A 47 2.09 -5.51 6.09
CA SER A 47 2.70 -5.94 4.84
C SER A 47 2.32 -4.92 3.78
N PRO A 48 3.24 -4.04 3.39
CA PRO A 48 2.89 -2.97 2.44
C PRO A 48 2.89 -3.47 1.01
N ILE A 49 1.94 -2.97 0.23
CA ILE A 49 1.94 -3.17 -1.20
C ILE A 49 1.65 -1.84 -1.86
N CYS A 50 2.54 -1.40 -2.72
CA CYS A 50 2.40 -0.14 -3.43
C CYS A 50 2.43 -0.42 -4.92
N PRO A 51 1.25 -0.54 -5.55
CA PRO A 51 1.22 -0.92 -6.97
C PRO A 51 1.96 0.05 -7.87
N LEU A 52 1.91 1.35 -7.56
CA LEU A 52 2.62 2.32 -8.39
C LEU A 52 4.11 2.00 -8.45
N LEU A 53 4.68 1.64 -7.31
CA LEU A 53 6.09 1.32 -7.26
C LEU A 53 6.39 0.02 -8.00
N ILE A 54 5.60 -1.01 -7.75
CA ILE A 54 5.83 -2.31 -8.35
C ILE A 54 5.62 -2.26 -9.85
N HIS A 55 4.50 -1.68 -10.28
CA HIS A 55 4.17 -1.65 -11.70
C HIS A 55 5.15 -0.82 -12.51
N SER A 56 5.74 0.21 -11.90
CA SER A 56 6.70 1.03 -12.60
C SER A 56 7.93 0.24 -13.04
N LEU A 57 8.15 -0.91 -12.42
CA LEU A 57 9.32 -1.72 -12.73
C LEU A 57 9.12 -2.61 -13.95
N PHE A 58 7.90 -2.88 -14.35
CA PHE A 58 7.70 -3.81 -15.45
C PHE A 58 6.56 -3.47 -16.42
N LEU A 59 5.71 -2.50 -16.09
CA LEU A 59 4.63 -2.11 -17.00
C LEU A 59 4.98 -0.81 -17.70
N ARG A 60 4.53 -0.69 -18.93
CA ARG A 60 4.68 0.54 -19.70
C ARG A 60 3.37 1.29 -19.67
N ASP A 61 3.32 2.33 -18.87
CA ASP A 61 2.09 3.06 -18.65
C ASP A 61 1.62 3.79 -19.91
N GLU A 62 2.53 4.06 -20.85
CA GLU A 62 2.15 4.72 -22.08
C GLU A 62 1.45 3.79 -23.07
N VAL A 63 1.48 2.48 -22.83
CA VAL A 63 0.76 1.52 -23.66
C VAL A 63 -0.65 1.35 -23.06
N PRO A 64 -1.71 1.72 -23.81
CA PRO A 64 -3.06 1.71 -23.22
C PRO A 64 -3.48 0.40 -22.58
N GLN A 65 -3.13 -0.72 -23.18
CA GLN A 65 -3.52 -1.99 -22.61
C GLN A 65 -2.78 -2.25 -21.29
N GLU A 66 -1.51 -1.89 -21.23
CA GLU A 66 -0.75 -2.10 -20.00
C GLU A 66 -1.19 -1.15 -18.91
N HIS A 67 -1.57 0.07 -19.27
CA HIS A 67 -2.13 1.00 -18.30
C HIS A 67 -3.41 0.42 -17.70
N LYS A 68 -4.28 -0.12 -18.55
CA LYS A 68 -5.52 -0.70 -18.08
C LYS A 68 -5.26 -1.92 -17.20
N ASP A 69 -4.33 -2.77 -17.63
CA ASP A 69 -4.00 -3.96 -16.84
C ASP A 69 -3.48 -3.55 -15.47
N GLY A 70 -2.68 -2.50 -15.41
CA GLY A 70 -2.16 -2.03 -14.14
C GLY A 70 -3.26 -1.58 -13.20
N LEU A 71 -4.25 -0.87 -13.74
CA LEU A 71 -5.39 -0.44 -12.93
C LEU A 71 -6.19 -1.65 -12.42
N ASP A 72 -6.41 -2.62 -13.30
CA ASP A 72 -7.17 -3.81 -12.90
C ASP A 72 -6.44 -4.62 -11.84
N MET A 73 -5.13 -4.77 -12.00
CA MET A 73 -4.34 -5.48 -11.02
C MET A 73 -4.32 -4.76 -9.68
N ALA A 74 -4.20 -3.43 -9.73
CA ALA A 74 -4.19 -2.66 -8.50
C ALA A 74 -5.51 -2.82 -7.74
N ARG A 75 -6.63 -2.84 -8.46
CA ARG A 75 -7.92 -3.05 -7.83
C ARG A 75 -7.99 -4.41 -7.17
N ASP A 76 -7.39 -5.41 -7.81
CA ASP A 76 -7.38 -6.74 -7.25
C ASP A 76 -6.56 -6.78 -5.96
N TYR A 77 -5.43 -6.08 -5.94
CA TYR A 77 -4.63 -5.99 -4.72
C TYR A 77 -5.43 -5.30 -3.61
N LEU A 78 -6.10 -4.21 -3.95
CA LEU A 78 -6.88 -3.48 -2.95
C LEU A 78 -7.98 -4.34 -2.38
N ARG A 79 -8.65 -5.10 -3.25
CA ARG A 79 -9.73 -5.97 -2.81
C ARG A 79 -9.26 -6.97 -1.75
N ARG A 80 -8.01 -7.36 -1.81
CA ARG A 80 -7.46 -8.33 -0.87
C ARG A 80 -6.76 -7.69 0.31
N SER A 81 -6.71 -6.37 0.35
CA SER A 81 -6.01 -5.67 1.41
C SER A 81 -6.90 -5.48 2.62
N ASN A 82 -6.27 -5.33 3.76
CA ASN A 82 -6.98 -5.09 5.00
C ASN A 82 -7.19 -3.60 5.24
N VAL A 83 -6.32 -2.76 4.68
CA VAL A 83 -6.39 -1.34 4.91
C VAL A 83 -5.78 -0.61 3.73
N LEU A 84 -6.32 0.58 3.44
CA LEU A 84 -5.74 1.49 2.46
C LEU A 84 -5.03 2.59 3.24
N VAL A 85 -3.77 2.83 2.93
CA VAL A 85 -2.98 3.84 3.61
C VAL A 85 -2.65 4.95 2.63
N VAL A 86 -3.16 6.14 2.90
CA VAL A 86 -2.86 7.32 2.09
C VAL A 86 -1.61 7.96 2.64
N CYS A 87 -0.58 8.03 1.83
CA CYS A 87 0.71 8.54 2.25
C CYS A 87 1.02 9.86 1.55
N GLY A 88 1.75 10.72 2.25
CA GLY A 88 2.09 12.01 1.69
C GLY A 88 1.00 13.04 1.92
N SER A 89 1.30 14.28 1.57
CA SER A 89 0.37 15.38 1.84
C SER A 89 -0.51 15.73 0.64
N SER A 90 -0.17 15.23 -0.55
CA SER A 90 -0.93 15.55 -1.75
C SER A 90 -1.91 14.44 -2.07
N VAL A 91 -3.13 14.84 -2.41
CA VAL A 91 -4.17 13.88 -2.78
C VAL A 91 -4.62 14.24 -4.19
N ASP A 92 -4.12 13.49 -5.17
CA ASP A 92 -4.50 13.74 -6.54
C ASP A 92 -5.71 12.88 -6.92
N GLU A 93 -6.09 12.95 -8.19
CA GLU A 93 -7.28 12.24 -8.63
C GLU A 93 -7.16 10.73 -8.47
N ALA A 94 -5.97 10.20 -8.71
CA ALA A 94 -5.76 8.76 -8.56
C ALA A 94 -5.91 8.32 -7.12
N VAL A 95 -5.40 9.13 -6.19
CA VAL A 95 -5.53 8.83 -4.77
C VAL A 95 -7.01 8.88 -4.36
N LYS A 96 -7.74 9.89 -4.85
CA LYS A 96 -9.16 9.99 -4.56
C LYS A 96 -9.93 8.78 -5.06
N ASN A 97 -9.58 8.31 -6.25
CA ASN A 97 -10.23 7.13 -6.81
C ASN A 97 -9.96 5.89 -5.96
N ASP A 98 -8.74 5.77 -5.45
CA ASP A 98 -8.41 4.63 -4.58
C ASP A 98 -9.21 4.69 -3.29
N ILE A 99 -9.36 5.88 -2.73
CA ILE A 99 -10.15 6.04 -1.50
C ILE A 99 -11.61 5.66 -1.76
N ALA A 100 -12.15 6.13 -2.87
CA ALA A 100 -13.53 5.81 -3.21
C ALA A 100 -13.73 4.31 -3.42
N MET A 101 -12.75 3.66 -4.03
CA MET A 101 -12.85 2.23 -4.24
C MET A 101 -12.78 1.48 -2.91
N ALA A 102 -11.91 1.92 -2.01
CA ALA A 102 -11.82 1.29 -0.70
C ALA A 102 -13.15 1.40 0.04
N GLU A 103 -13.80 2.56 -0.08
CA GLU A 103 -15.11 2.73 0.53
C GLU A 103 -16.12 1.73 0.00
N ARG A 104 -16.13 1.57 -1.32
CA ARG A 104 -17.06 0.60 -1.93
C ARG A 104 -16.78 -0.81 -1.48
N LEU A 105 -15.52 -1.13 -1.28
CA LEU A 105 -15.13 -2.47 -0.86
C LEU A 105 -15.19 -2.64 0.65
N ARG A 106 -15.56 -1.57 1.36
CA ARG A 106 -15.64 -1.58 2.82
C ARG A 106 -14.29 -1.86 3.46
N ILE A 107 -13.27 -1.28 2.87
CA ILE A 107 -11.91 -1.40 3.39
C ILE A 107 -11.58 -0.08 4.05
N THR A 108 -11.08 -0.15 5.27
CA THR A 108 -10.74 1.05 6.02
C THR A 108 -9.64 1.84 5.32
N ALA A 109 -9.87 3.14 5.14
CA ALA A 109 -8.85 4.02 4.59
C ALA A 109 -8.33 4.89 5.71
N THR A 110 -7.02 4.98 5.81
CA THR A 110 -6.40 5.79 6.84
C THR A 110 -5.18 6.49 6.25
N THR A 111 -4.48 7.25 7.05
CA THR A 111 -3.27 7.93 6.62
C THR A 111 -2.06 7.29 7.28
N LEU A 112 -0.88 7.60 6.76
CA LEU A 112 0.34 7.10 7.38
C LEU A 112 0.45 7.63 8.81
N ASP A 113 0.15 8.90 9.01
CA ASP A 113 0.19 9.46 10.35
C ASP A 113 -0.80 8.74 11.27
N GLY A 114 -1.96 8.40 10.77
CA GLY A 114 -2.95 7.67 11.55
C GLY A 114 -2.42 6.34 12.03
N ILE A 115 -1.77 5.61 11.14
CA ILE A 115 -1.20 4.32 11.50
C ILE A 115 -0.11 4.47 12.54
N LEU A 116 0.78 5.44 12.35
CA LEU A 116 1.89 5.62 13.26
C LEU A 116 1.41 6.06 14.64
N THR A 117 0.38 6.88 14.67
CA THR A 117 -0.16 7.35 15.94
C THR A 117 -0.79 6.22 16.73
N VAL A 118 -1.61 5.41 16.07
CA VAL A 118 -2.24 4.28 16.75
C VAL A 118 -1.19 3.30 17.26
N LYS A 119 -0.17 3.05 16.44
CA LYS A 119 0.90 2.15 16.84
C LYS A 119 1.62 2.69 18.08
N GLY A 120 1.90 3.98 18.08
CA GLY A 120 2.55 4.60 19.21
C GLY A 120 1.71 4.53 20.47
N GLN A 121 0.42 4.79 20.34
CA GLN A 121 -0.46 4.71 21.49
C GLN A 121 -0.54 3.30 22.04
N GLY A 122 -0.61 2.33 21.14
CA GLY A 122 -0.65 0.95 21.59
C GLY A 122 0.57 0.58 22.40
N ARG A 123 1.72 1.05 21.98
CA ARG A 123 2.93 0.77 22.72
C ARG A 123 2.95 1.46 24.07
N ARG A 124 2.44 2.67 24.15
CA ARG A 124 2.43 3.40 25.38
C ARG A 124 1.49 2.76 26.41
N ASP A 125 0.47 2.13 25.91
CA ASP A 125 -0.50 1.51 26.80
C ASP A 125 0.02 0.27 27.49
N LYS A 126 1.15 -0.18 27.06
CA LYS A 126 1.75 -1.34 27.71
C LYS A 126 2.61 -0.92 28.88
#